data_4540d2b7cd1edf7abc7cfbe9b21cb41d
#
_entry.id   4540d2b7cd1edf7abc7cfbe9b21cb41d
#
_cell.length_a   1.000
_cell.length_b   1.000
_cell.length_c   1.000
_cell.angle_alpha   90.00
_cell.angle_beta   90.00
_cell.angle_gamma   90.00
#
_symmetry.space_group_name_H-M   'P 1'
#
loop_
_entity.id
_entity.type
_entity.pdbx_description
1 polymer ?
#
loop_
_entity_poly.entity_id
_entity_poly.type
_entity_poly.pdbx_seq_one_letter_code
_entity_poly.pdbx_strand_id
1 'polypeptide(L)'
;MSIIVQNVTKQYDTQLALNDVSLTIGKGEIVGLLGPNGAGKSTLMKIITCFIPPTKGTVSVEGYDIWEQSMEVRKRVGYLPEHNPLYLDMYVKEYLGFVGGIHHLKGEALNKRIDEMIEMTGLGVEMHKKIGALSKGYRQRVGLAQAMIHNPSVLILDEPTSGLDPNQLVDIR
;
A
#
# COMPACT_ATOMS: atom_id res chain seq x y z
N MET A 1 19.26 1.35 -4.60
CA MET A 1 18.47 0.28 -3.97
C MET A 1 17.20 0.92 -3.46
N SER A 2 16.03 0.30 -3.69
CA SER A 2 14.76 0.91 -3.29
C SER A 2 14.40 0.59 -1.84
N ILE A 3 14.67 -0.64 -1.37
CA ILE A 3 14.41 -1.05 0.01
C ILE A 3 15.60 -1.83 0.54
N ILE A 4 16.04 -1.50 1.75
CA ILE A 4 17.08 -2.24 2.48
C ILE A 4 16.54 -2.56 3.87
N VAL A 5 16.49 -3.83 4.22
CA VAL A 5 16.13 -4.35 5.53
C VAL A 5 17.35 -5.01 6.11
N GLN A 6 17.75 -4.64 7.34
CA GLN A 6 18.98 -5.15 7.99
C GLN A 6 18.68 -5.63 9.40
N ASN A 7 18.85 -6.93 9.62
CA ASN A 7 18.73 -7.61 10.90
C ASN A 7 17.45 -7.28 11.68
N VAL A 8 16.33 -7.17 10.94
CA VAL A 8 15.04 -6.76 11.52
C VAL A 8 14.46 -7.89 12.35
N THR A 9 14.18 -7.56 13.60
CA THR A 9 13.45 -8.40 14.55
C THR A 9 12.21 -7.66 15.00
N LYS A 10 11.07 -8.35 15.04
CA LYS A 10 9.83 -7.83 15.62
C LYS A 10 9.27 -8.83 16.62
N GLN A 11 9.15 -8.38 17.86
CA GLN A 11 8.57 -9.15 18.96
C GLN A 11 7.32 -8.43 19.48
N TYR A 12 6.26 -9.19 19.71
CA TYR A 12 5.04 -8.78 20.41
C TYR A 12 4.96 -9.57 21.69
N ASP A 13 5.14 -8.93 22.83
CA ASP A 13 5.24 -9.57 24.13
C ASP A 13 6.20 -10.77 24.10
N THR A 14 5.67 -12.00 24.12
CA THR A 14 6.46 -13.25 24.06
C THR A 14 6.56 -13.83 22.64
N GLN A 15 5.77 -13.32 21.68
CA GLN A 15 5.72 -13.84 20.32
C GLN A 15 6.73 -13.15 19.42
N LEU A 16 7.61 -13.93 18.80
CA LEU A 16 8.57 -13.46 17.81
C LEU A 16 7.92 -13.53 16.41
N ALA A 17 7.56 -12.38 15.84
CA ALA A 17 6.94 -12.30 14.53
C ALA A 17 7.95 -12.22 13.38
N LEU A 18 9.11 -11.59 13.63
CA LEU A 18 10.26 -11.56 12.72
C LEU A 18 11.52 -11.79 13.54
N ASN A 19 12.44 -12.60 13.01
CA ASN A 19 13.70 -12.93 13.67
C ASN A 19 14.88 -12.71 12.71
N ASP A 20 15.62 -11.64 12.92
CA ASP A 20 16.87 -11.32 12.22
C ASP A 20 16.75 -11.35 10.67
N VAL A 21 15.69 -10.73 10.16
CA VAL A 21 15.39 -10.70 8.73
C VAL A 21 16.21 -9.63 8.03
N SER A 22 16.90 -10.02 6.96
CA SER A 22 17.64 -9.11 6.09
C SER A 22 17.30 -9.39 4.64
N LEU A 23 16.97 -8.31 3.88
CA LEU A 23 16.75 -8.39 2.43
C LEU A 23 17.02 -7.03 1.78
N THR A 24 17.27 -7.07 0.50
CA THR A 24 17.46 -5.86 -0.31
C THR A 24 16.67 -6.00 -1.60
N ILE A 25 15.94 -4.93 -1.97
CA ILE A 25 15.18 -4.85 -3.21
C ILE A 25 15.74 -3.70 -4.05
N GLY A 26 16.09 -4.01 -5.28
CA GLY A 26 16.60 -3.05 -6.25
C GLY A 26 15.52 -2.13 -6.82
N LYS A 27 15.94 -1.09 -7.54
CA LYS A 27 15.00 -0.21 -8.26
C LYS A 27 14.43 -0.95 -9.48
N GLY A 28 13.10 -0.89 -9.64
CA GLY A 28 12.40 -1.52 -10.76
C GLY A 28 12.23 -3.04 -10.62
N GLU A 29 12.58 -3.61 -9.48
CA GLU A 29 12.33 -5.03 -9.20
C GLU A 29 10.89 -5.27 -8.72
N ILE A 30 10.33 -6.40 -9.15
CA ILE A 30 9.06 -6.94 -8.63
C ILE A 30 9.41 -8.15 -7.78
N VAL A 31 9.11 -8.08 -6.49
CA VAL A 31 9.46 -9.10 -5.50
C VAL A 31 8.21 -9.65 -4.83
N GLY A 32 8.05 -10.96 -4.83
CA GLY A 32 7.01 -11.66 -4.08
C GLY A 32 7.54 -12.20 -2.75
N LEU A 33 6.89 -11.82 -1.64
CA LEU A 33 7.12 -12.42 -0.34
C LEU A 33 6.28 -13.69 -0.19
N LEU A 34 6.92 -14.85 -0.23
CA LEU A 34 6.26 -16.14 -0.11
C LEU A 34 6.48 -16.74 1.30
N GLY A 35 5.49 -17.47 1.77
CA GLY A 35 5.55 -18.15 3.06
C GLY A 35 4.17 -18.47 3.62
N PRO A 36 4.06 -19.35 4.62
CA PRO A 36 2.80 -19.70 5.26
C PRO A 36 2.16 -18.50 5.97
N ASN A 37 0.88 -18.67 6.36
CA ASN A 37 0.21 -17.68 7.21
C ASN A 37 0.92 -17.62 8.56
N GLY A 38 1.10 -16.41 9.09
CA GLY A 38 1.85 -16.19 10.32
C GLY A 38 3.38 -16.11 10.15
N ALA A 39 3.93 -16.25 8.93
CA ALA A 39 5.38 -16.14 8.68
C ALA A 39 5.95 -14.71 8.80
N GLY A 40 5.15 -13.72 9.21
CA GLY A 40 5.61 -12.35 9.42
C GLY A 40 5.58 -11.46 8.17
N LYS A 41 5.05 -11.91 7.03
CA LYS A 41 5.01 -11.13 5.77
C LYS A 41 4.37 -9.75 5.95
N SER A 42 3.12 -9.72 6.43
CA SER A 42 2.40 -8.45 6.68
C SER A 42 3.07 -7.61 7.77
N THR A 43 3.72 -8.24 8.75
CA THR A 43 4.50 -7.53 9.77
C THR A 43 5.69 -6.81 9.15
N LEU A 44 6.43 -7.47 8.25
CA LEU A 44 7.55 -6.84 7.54
C LEU A 44 7.06 -5.68 6.66
N MET A 45 5.98 -5.87 5.90
CA MET A 45 5.39 -4.81 5.08
C MET A 45 4.96 -3.60 5.93
N LYS A 46 4.32 -3.83 7.09
CA LYS A 46 3.96 -2.76 8.03
C LYS A 46 5.17 -2.00 8.59
N ILE A 47 6.30 -2.67 8.78
CA ILE A 47 7.54 -2.02 9.21
C ILE A 47 8.10 -1.14 8.08
N ILE A 48 8.22 -1.68 6.85
CA ILE A 48 8.74 -0.95 5.69
C ILE A 48 7.90 0.30 5.41
N THR A 49 6.58 0.23 5.63
CA THR A 49 5.64 1.35 5.40
C THR A 49 5.54 2.34 6.57
N CYS A 50 6.40 2.22 7.59
CA CYS A 50 6.38 3.03 8.82
C CYS A 50 5.07 2.94 9.60
N PHE A 51 4.32 1.83 9.48
CA PHE A 51 3.08 1.64 10.23
C PHE A 51 3.33 1.15 11.65
N ILE A 52 4.34 0.30 11.83
CA ILE A 52 4.84 -0.17 13.13
C ILE A 52 6.38 -0.12 13.16
N PRO A 53 7.00 0.16 14.30
CA PRO A 53 8.46 0.09 14.43
C PRO A 53 8.96 -1.35 14.56
N PRO A 54 10.19 -1.66 14.12
CA PRO A 54 10.87 -2.90 14.46
C PRO A 54 11.27 -2.88 15.95
N THR A 55 11.53 -4.07 16.53
CA THR A 55 12.10 -4.18 17.88
C THR A 55 13.63 -4.02 17.84
N LYS A 56 14.26 -4.53 16.75
CA LYS A 56 15.70 -4.39 16.46
C LYS A 56 15.88 -4.31 14.95
N GLY A 57 17.08 -3.86 14.55
CA GLY A 57 17.45 -3.72 13.14
C GLY A 57 17.01 -2.41 12.55
N THR A 58 17.30 -2.21 11.28
CA THR A 58 17.03 -0.97 10.54
C THR A 58 16.37 -1.26 9.19
N VAL A 59 15.57 -0.32 8.72
CA VAL A 59 14.99 -0.35 7.38
C VAL A 59 15.16 1.01 6.73
N SER A 60 15.56 1.03 5.47
CA SER A 60 15.54 2.25 4.67
C SER A 60 14.80 2.05 3.36
N VAL A 61 14.12 3.09 2.90
CA VAL A 61 13.43 3.15 1.62
C VAL A 61 13.98 4.33 0.83
N GLU A 62 14.55 4.05 -0.34
CA GLU A 62 15.23 5.04 -1.18
C GLU A 62 16.27 5.89 -0.43
N GLY A 63 16.96 5.28 0.54
CA GLY A 63 17.98 5.93 1.35
C GLY A 63 17.44 6.68 2.58
N TYR A 64 16.13 6.74 2.77
CA TYR A 64 15.50 7.35 3.94
C TYR A 64 15.23 6.29 5.02
N ASP A 65 15.69 6.55 6.23
CA ASP A 65 15.43 5.68 7.38
C ASP A 65 13.95 5.76 7.81
N ILE A 66 13.33 4.61 8.07
CA ILE A 66 11.89 4.53 8.43
C ILE A 66 11.56 5.18 9.77
N TRP A 67 12.54 5.34 10.66
CA TRP A 67 12.35 5.92 11.98
C TRP A 67 12.62 7.43 11.97
N GLU A 68 13.81 7.81 11.54
CA GLU A 68 14.25 9.21 11.57
C GLU A 68 13.56 10.06 10.49
N GLN A 69 13.25 9.45 9.33
CA GLN A 69 12.73 10.13 8.14
C GLN A 69 11.41 9.53 7.65
N SER A 70 10.55 9.09 8.58
CA SER A 70 9.31 8.37 8.26
C SER A 70 8.38 9.13 7.30
N MET A 71 8.34 10.47 7.36
CA MET A 71 7.53 11.27 6.44
C MET A 71 8.06 11.22 5.00
N GLU A 72 9.38 11.19 4.83
CA GLU A 72 10.00 11.06 3.50
C GLU A 72 9.76 9.66 2.91
N VAL A 73 9.77 8.62 3.75
CA VAL A 73 9.40 7.26 3.35
C VAL A 73 7.94 7.20 2.90
N ARG A 74 7.01 7.72 3.71
CA ARG A 74 5.56 7.70 3.39
C ARG A 74 5.19 8.44 2.11
N LYS A 75 5.92 9.48 1.73
CA LYS A 75 5.73 10.17 0.46
C LYS A 75 6.10 9.31 -0.75
N ARG A 76 6.94 8.30 -0.57
CA ARG A 76 7.50 7.45 -1.63
C ARG A 76 6.87 6.08 -1.71
N VAL A 77 6.13 5.69 -0.66
CA VAL A 77 5.53 4.36 -0.56
C VAL A 77 4.02 4.44 -0.73
N GLY A 78 3.50 3.68 -1.68
CA GLY A 78 2.09 3.32 -1.73
C GLY A 78 1.88 1.99 -1.01
N TYR A 79 0.87 1.91 -0.17
CA TYR A 79 0.57 0.70 0.59
C TYR A 79 -0.90 0.30 0.50
N LEU A 80 -1.13 -0.93 0.06
CA LEU A 80 -2.42 -1.58 0.12
C LEU A 80 -2.36 -2.70 1.16
N PRO A 81 -2.94 -2.52 2.36
CA PRO A 81 -3.01 -3.57 3.36
C PRO A 81 -4.06 -4.64 2.99
N GLU A 82 -3.92 -5.85 3.51
CA GLU A 82 -4.90 -6.94 3.37
C GLU A 82 -6.32 -6.49 3.75
N HIS A 83 -6.44 -5.82 4.90
CA HIS A 83 -7.67 -5.19 5.37
C HIS A 83 -7.60 -3.69 5.13
N ASN A 84 -8.22 -3.22 4.07
CA ASN A 84 -8.18 -1.83 3.67
C ASN A 84 -9.28 -1.01 4.37
N PRO A 85 -8.96 -0.13 5.34
CA PRO A 85 -9.92 0.68 6.07
C PRO A 85 -10.39 1.89 5.24
N LEU A 86 -11.34 1.67 4.33
CA LEU A 86 -11.94 2.72 3.52
C LEU A 86 -13.03 3.48 4.26
N TYR A 87 -13.24 4.75 3.93
CA TYR A 87 -14.38 5.56 4.42
C TYR A 87 -15.64 5.22 3.61
N LEU A 88 -16.44 4.28 4.15
CA LEU A 88 -17.56 3.68 3.45
C LEU A 88 -18.68 4.66 3.05
N ASP A 89 -18.81 5.77 3.78
CA ASP A 89 -19.83 6.82 3.52
C ASP A 89 -19.43 7.81 2.42
N MET A 90 -18.14 7.83 2.05
CA MET A 90 -17.64 8.70 0.99
C MET A 90 -17.91 8.11 -0.40
N TYR A 91 -18.10 8.97 -1.39
CA TYR A 91 -18.10 8.59 -2.79
C TYR A 91 -16.66 8.29 -3.26
N VAL A 92 -16.51 7.42 -4.28
CA VAL A 92 -15.19 7.03 -4.78
C VAL A 92 -14.32 8.23 -5.14
N LYS A 93 -14.83 9.17 -5.96
CA LYS A 93 -14.09 10.38 -6.36
C LYS A 93 -13.78 11.30 -5.18
N GLU A 94 -14.69 11.44 -4.25
CA GLU A 94 -14.53 12.24 -3.03
C GLU A 94 -13.37 11.67 -2.18
N TYR A 95 -13.37 10.36 -1.97
CA TYR A 95 -12.35 9.68 -1.22
C TYR A 95 -10.96 9.80 -1.87
N LEU A 96 -10.86 9.60 -3.18
CA LEU A 96 -9.60 9.78 -3.91
C LEU A 96 -9.13 11.24 -3.85
N GLY A 97 -10.05 12.19 -3.92
CA GLY A 97 -9.76 13.63 -3.73
C GLY A 97 -9.23 13.93 -2.34
N PHE A 98 -9.83 13.35 -1.32
CA PHE A 98 -9.38 13.47 0.07
C PHE A 98 -7.96 12.92 0.25
N VAL A 99 -7.70 11.69 -0.22
CA VAL A 99 -6.37 11.07 -0.11
C VAL A 99 -5.33 11.84 -0.91
N GLY A 100 -5.64 12.24 -2.15
CA GLY A 100 -4.74 13.06 -2.95
C GLY A 100 -4.41 14.39 -2.28
N GLY A 101 -5.39 15.00 -1.59
CA GLY A 101 -5.20 16.21 -0.80
C GLY A 101 -4.24 16.03 0.38
N ILE A 102 -4.27 14.87 1.06
CA ILE A 102 -3.29 14.51 2.11
C ILE A 102 -1.86 14.50 1.53
N HIS A 103 -1.71 14.04 0.30
CA HIS A 103 -0.43 14.05 -0.43
C HIS A 103 -0.14 15.39 -1.14
N HIS A 104 -0.84 16.47 -0.75
CA HIS A 104 -0.66 17.83 -1.27
C HIS A 104 -0.98 18.03 -2.75
N LEU A 105 -1.67 17.10 -3.40
CA LEU A 105 -2.21 17.28 -4.74
C LEU A 105 -3.37 18.26 -4.69
N LYS A 106 -3.46 19.21 -5.65
CA LYS A 106 -4.50 20.26 -5.67
C LYS A 106 -4.93 20.60 -7.10
N GLY A 107 -6.11 21.17 -7.21
CA GLY A 107 -6.61 21.76 -8.46
C GLY A 107 -6.65 20.76 -9.62
N GLU A 108 -6.23 21.21 -10.78
CA GLU A 108 -6.26 20.43 -12.03
C GLU A 108 -5.39 19.17 -11.95
N ALA A 109 -4.21 19.25 -11.32
CA ALA A 109 -3.33 18.10 -11.14
C ALA A 109 -3.98 16.98 -10.32
N LEU A 110 -4.73 17.33 -9.26
CA LEU A 110 -5.50 16.37 -8.47
C LEU A 110 -6.61 15.72 -9.31
N ASN A 111 -7.39 16.51 -10.03
CA ASN A 111 -8.49 15.99 -10.85
C ASN A 111 -7.97 15.04 -11.93
N LYS A 112 -6.92 15.43 -12.65
CA LYS A 112 -6.27 14.59 -13.64
C LYS A 112 -5.80 13.27 -13.03
N ARG A 113 -5.17 13.33 -11.85
CA ARG A 113 -4.67 12.13 -11.18
C ARG A 113 -5.79 11.21 -10.70
N ILE A 114 -6.93 11.76 -10.26
CA ILE A 114 -8.12 10.98 -9.92
C ILE A 114 -8.65 10.24 -11.14
N ASP A 115 -8.78 10.92 -12.27
CA ASP A 115 -9.29 10.31 -13.50
C ASP A 115 -8.33 9.22 -14.02
N GLU A 116 -7.01 9.43 -13.97
CA GLU A 116 -6.00 8.40 -14.25
C GLU A 116 -6.16 7.17 -13.36
N MET A 117 -6.35 7.35 -12.05
CA MET A 117 -6.53 6.23 -11.11
C MET A 117 -7.82 5.47 -11.37
N ILE A 118 -8.91 6.17 -11.67
CA ILE A 118 -10.20 5.55 -12.02
C ILE A 118 -10.07 4.68 -13.28
N GLU A 119 -9.38 5.17 -14.29
CA GLU A 119 -9.11 4.42 -15.52
C GLU A 119 -8.22 3.20 -15.26
N MET A 120 -7.06 3.39 -14.63
CA MET A 120 -6.08 2.32 -14.35
C MET A 120 -6.65 1.19 -13.50
N THR A 121 -7.55 1.51 -12.57
CA THR A 121 -8.12 0.51 -11.65
C THR A 121 -9.50 0.00 -12.08
N GLY A 122 -10.01 0.43 -13.23
CA GLY A 122 -11.30 0.00 -13.76
C GLY A 122 -12.50 0.42 -12.90
N LEU A 123 -12.43 1.58 -12.26
CA LEU A 123 -13.49 2.12 -11.38
C LEU A 123 -14.54 2.95 -12.13
N GLY A 124 -14.41 3.15 -13.45
CA GLY A 124 -15.23 4.08 -14.22
C GLY A 124 -16.75 3.90 -14.04
N VAL A 125 -17.22 2.64 -14.01
CA VAL A 125 -18.65 2.31 -13.84
C VAL A 125 -19.15 2.64 -12.42
N GLU A 126 -18.27 2.57 -11.43
CA GLU A 126 -18.59 2.65 -10.00
C GLU A 126 -18.23 4.01 -9.36
N MET A 127 -17.57 4.90 -10.11
CA MET A 127 -16.94 6.12 -9.57
C MET A 127 -17.91 7.10 -8.88
N HIS A 128 -19.20 6.99 -9.19
CA HIS A 128 -20.26 7.85 -8.62
C HIS A 128 -20.97 7.21 -7.43
N LYS A 129 -20.60 5.99 -7.03
CA LYS A 129 -21.20 5.31 -5.88
C LYS A 129 -20.45 5.59 -4.60
N LYS A 130 -21.16 5.43 -3.47
CA LYS A 130 -20.50 5.36 -2.15
C LYS A 130 -19.71 4.08 -2.06
N ILE A 131 -18.53 4.14 -1.40
CA ILE A 131 -17.64 3.00 -1.23
C ILE A 131 -18.34 1.84 -0.50
N GLY A 132 -19.22 2.14 0.45
CA GLY A 132 -20.01 1.14 1.17
C GLY A 132 -20.96 0.34 0.28
N ALA A 133 -21.39 0.88 -0.87
CA ALA A 133 -22.27 0.20 -1.83
C ALA A 133 -21.50 -0.68 -2.84
N LEU A 134 -20.17 -0.66 -2.83
CA LEU A 134 -19.33 -1.41 -3.74
C LEU A 134 -19.18 -2.87 -3.28
N SER A 135 -18.97 -3.78 -4.24
CA SER A 135 -18.52 -5.14 -3.95
C SER A 135 -17.12 -5.14 -3.30
N LYS A 136 -16.74 -6.25 -2.67
CA LYS A 136 -15.40 -6.41 -2.08
C LYS A 136 -14.30 -6.17 -3.11
N GLY A 137 -14.46 -6.67 -4.34
CA GLY A 137 -13.49 -6.48 -5.42
C GLY A 137 -13.34 -5.01 -5.82
N TYR A 138 -14.45 -4.27 -5.96
CA TYR A 138 -14.38 -2.84 -6.25
C TYR A 138 -13.80 -2.03 -5.09
N ARG A 139 -14.04 -2.39 -3.83
CA ARG A 139 -13.38 -1.76 -2.68
C ARG A 139 -11.86 -2.01 -2.71
N GLN A 140 -11.42 -3.18 -3.13
CA GLN A 140 -10.01 -3.49 -3.31
C GLN A 140 -9.38 -2.60 -4.41
N ARG A 141 -10.09 -2.40 -5.53
CA ARG A 141 -9.67 -1.47 -6.60
C ARG A 141 -9.58 -0.01 -6.11
N VAL A 142 -10.50 0.43 -5.25
CA VAL A 142 -10.42 1.75 -4.59
C VAL A 142 -9.17 1.85 -3.72
N GLY A 143 -8.85 0.80 -2.95
CA GLY A 143 -7.64 0.74 -2.16
C GLY A 143 -6.36 0.77 -3.00
N LEU A 144 -6.36 0.10 -4.14
CA LEU A 144 -5.23 0.15 -5.08
C LEU A 144 -5.07 1.56 -5.67
N ALA A 145 -6.16 2.20 -6.09
CA ALA A 145 -6.16 3.58 -6.56
C ALA A 145 -5.62 4.54 -5.49
N GLN A 146 -6.07 4.39 -4.24
CA GLN A 146 -5.56 5.13 -3.09
C GLN A 146 -4.05 4.96 -2.92
N ALA A 147 -3.54 3.72 -2.97
CA ALA A 147 -2.12 3.44 -2.78
C ALA A 147 -1.24 4.08 -3.87
N MET A 148 -1.79 4.29 -5.07
CA MET A 148 -1.06 4.82 -6.22
C MET A 148 -1.29 6.31 -6.50
N ILE A 149 -2.26 6.97 -5.84
CA ILE A 149 -2.70 8.33 -6.23
C ILE A 149 -1.58 9.38 -6.20
N HIS A 150 -0.65 9.25 -5.27
CA HIS A 150 0.48 10.18 -5.10
C HIS A 150 1.72 9.82 -5.95
N ASN A 151 1.57 8.86 -6.88
CA ASN A 151 2.64 8.38 -7.77
C ASN A 151 3.88 7.89 -6.99
N PRO A 152 3.72 6.91 -6.09
CA PRO A 152 4.82 6.40 -5.27
C PRO A 152 5.89 5.74 -6.13
N SER A 153 7.16 5.82 -5.70
CA SER A 153 8.27 5.10 -6.33
C SER A 153 8.39 3.64 -5.85
N VAL A 154 7.75 3.31 -4.73
CA VAL A 154 7.66 1.97 -4.17
C VAL A 154 6.19 1.64 -3.89
N LEU A 155 5.72 0.52 -4.40
CA LEU A 155 4.36 0.02 -4.16
C LEU A 155 4.43 -1.30 -3.39
N ILE A 156 3.76 -1.35 -2.24
CA ILE A 156 3.66 -2.53 -1.38
C ILE A 156 2.21 -2.98 -1.32
N LEU A 157 1.98 -4.23 -1.71
CA LEU A 157 0.65 -4.83 -1.78
C LEU A 157 0.61 -6.07 -0.89
N ASP A 158 -0.26 -6.07 0.12
CA ASP A 158 -0.48 -7.19 1.03
C ASP A 158 -1.76 -7.91 0.60
N GLU A 159 -1.62 -9.09 0.01
CA GLU A 159 -2.70 -9.90 -0.56
C GLU A 159 -3.64 -9.14 -1.53
N PRO A 160 -3.12 -8.51 -2.60
CA PRO A 160 -3.91 -7.62 -3.47
C PRO A 160 -5.05 -8.32 -4.20
N THR A 161 -4.98 -9.64 -4.32
CA THR A 161 -5.99 -10.47 -4.98
C THR A 161 -7.05 -11.02 -4.04
N SER A 162 -6.93 -10.77 -2.74
CA SER A 162 -7.88 -11.26 -1.73
C SER A 162 -9.29 -10.71 -1.99
N GLY A 163 -10.21 -11.62 -2.37
CA GLY A 163 -11.61 -11.28 -2.64
C GLY A 163 -11.92 -10.76 -4.05
N LEU A 164 -10.97 -10.90 -4.98
CA LEU A 164 -11.25 -10.74 -6.40
C LEU A 164 -11.77 -12.06 -7.00
N ASP A 165 -12.77 -11.95 -7.88
CA ASP A 165 -13.21 -13.06 -8.72
C ASP A 165 -12.07 -13.43 -9.70
N PRO A 166 -11.86 -14.72 -10.05
CA PRO A 166 -10.90 -15.14 -11.08
C PRO A 166 -10.97 -14.35 -12.38
N ASN A 167 -12.14 -13.91 -12.80
CA ASN A 167 -12.34 -13.07 -13.98
C ASN A 167 -11.80 -11.62 -13.79
N GLN A 168 -11.76 -11.13 -12.56
CA GLN A 168 -11.23 -9.79 -12.24
C GLN A 168 -9.71 -9.76 -12.11
N LEU A 169 -9.07 -10.93 -11.96
CA LEU A 169 -7.61 -11.05 -11.92
C LEU A 169 -6.95 -10.79 -13.28
N VAL A 170 -7.70 -10.99 -14.37
CA VAL A 170 -7.20 -10.80 -15.75
C VAL A 170 -7.06 -9.31 -16.06
N ASP A 171 -7.88 -8.45 -15.45
CA ASP A 171 -7.92 -7.00 -15.69
C ASP A 171 -6.82 -6.21 -14.93
N ILE A 172 -6.09 -6.87 -14.00
CA ILE A 172 -5.06 -6.22 -13.13
C ILE A 172 -3.64 -6.59 -13.58
N ARG A 173 -3.46 -7.26 -14.69
CA ARG A 173 -2.14 -7.64 -15.25
C ARG A 173 -1.51 -6.55 -16.10
#